data_d703a9ff1e6b8cbd7025f7c29c54bd27
#
_entry.id   d703a9ff1e6b8cbd7025f7c29c54bd27
#
_cell.length_a   1.000
_cell.length_b   1.000
_cell.length_c   1.000
_cell.angle_alpha   90.00
_cell.angle_beta   90.00
_cell.angle_gamma   90.00
#
_symmetry.space_group_name_H-M   'P 1'
#
loop_
_entity.id
_entity.type
_entity.pdbx_description
1 polymer ?
#
loop_
_entity_poly.entity_id
_entity_poly.type
_entity_poly.pdbx_seq_one_letter_code
_entity_poly.pdbx_strand_id
1 'polypeptide(L)'
;MPNLDLNIACWDYDRTRPLTDGRVQPEGINLDITVLRPREIFPRMLQDQEFHASEMSLASYVILKARDQCPFVAIPVMLSKMFRHDCIYVRPDAEIGRAHV
;
A
#
# COMPACT_ATOMS: atom_id res chain seq x y z
N MET A 1 17.25 -14.86 22.10
CA MET A 1 17.28 -14.77 20.63
C MET A 1 17.30 -13.31 20.22
N PRO A 2 18.16 -12.93 19.28
CA PRO A 2 18.12 -11.57 18.77
C PRO A 2 16.81 -11.32 18.02
N ASN A 3 16.34 -10.08 18.08
CA ASN A 3 15.17 -9.69 17.33
C ASN A 3 15.47 -9.67 15.83
N LEU A 4 14.43 -9.89 15.04
CA LEU A 4 14.50 -9.76 13.59
C LEU A 4 14.34 -8.28 13.22
N ASP A 5 15.28 -7.77 12.41
CA ASP A 5 15.19 -6.40 11.93
C ASP A 5 14.41 -6.38 10.61
N LEU A 6 13.32 -5.62 10.58
CA LEU A 6 12.49 -5.45 9.39
C LEU A 6 12.28 -3.98 9.08
N ASN A 7 12.44 -3.58 7.83
CA ASN A 7 11.99 -2.29 7.37
C ASN A 7 10.74 -2.45 6.48
N ILE A 8 9.75 -1.63 6.77
CA ILE A 8 8.45 -1.67 6.10
C ILE A 8 8.13 -0.27 5.62
N ALA A 9 7.60 -0.16 4.42
CA ALA A 9 7.12 1.12 3.90
C ALA A 9 5.60 1.09 3.78
N CYS A 10 4.95 2.10 4.32
CA CYS A 10 3.52 2.29 4.17
C CYS A 10 3.17 3.77 4.37
N TRP A 11 1.97 4.15 3.94
CA TRP A 11 1.48 5.49 4.17
C TRP A 11 0.89 5.62 5.59
N ASP A 12 0.73 6.84 6.03
CA ASP A 12 0.18 7.16 7.35
C ASP A 12 -1.36 7.02 7.32
N TYR A 13 -1.82 5.80 7.50
CA TYR A 13 -3.24 5.54 7.69
C TYR A 13 -3.58 5.53 9.18
N ASP A 14 -4.83 5.81 9.52
CA ASP A 14 -5.26 5.74 10.91
C ASP A 14 -5.08 4.34 11.51
N ARG A 15 -5.20 3.30 10.69
CA ARG A 15 -5.02 1.92 11.12
C ARG A 15 -3.56 1.53 11.30
N THR A 16 -2.63 2.18 10.60
CA THR A 16 -1.20 1.88 10.72
C THR A 16 -0.48 2.82 11.69
N ARG A 17 -1.11 3.92 12.04
CA ARG A 17 -0.51 4.93 12.92
C ARG A 17 -0.01 4.36 14.26
N PRO A 18 -0.72 3.45 14.93
CA PRO A 18 -0.20 2.87 16.17
C PRO A 18 1.14 2.15 16.00
N LEU A 19 1.42 1.60 14.82
CA LEU A 19 2.72 1.02 14.52
C LEU A 19 3.75 2.09 14.20
N THR A 20 3.37 3.12 13.45
CA THR A 20 4.32 4.16 13.04
C THR A 20 4.72 5.07 14.20
N ASP A 21 3.84 5.29 15.18
CA ASP A 21 4.14 6.14 16.34
C ASP A 21 4.66 5.36 17.53
N GLY A 22 4.81 4.05 17.42
CA GLY A 22 5.41 3.21 18.47
C GLY A 22 4.45 2.75 19.55
N ARG A 23 3.15 3.08 19.48
CA ARG A 23 2.19 2.62 20.50
C ARG A 23 2.01 1.11 20.50
N VAL A 24 2.15 0.49 19.34
CA VAL A 24 2.09 -0.96 19.19
C VAL A 24 3.42 -1.41 18.58
N GLN A 25 4.05 -2.37 19.24
CA GLN A 25 5.33 -2.91 18.79
C GLN A 25 5.23 -4.43 18.71
N PRO A 26 5.61 -5.03 17.58
CA PRO A 26 5.59 -6.49 17.47
C PRO A 26 6.70 -7.10 18.34
N GLU A 27 6.36 -8.17 19.01
CA GLU A 27 7.32 -8.88 19.85
C GLU A 27 8.32 -9.64 18.96
N GLY A 28 9.59 -9.55 19.29
CA GLY A 28 10.65 -10.26 18.58
C GLY A 28 11.09 -9.60 17.28
N ILE A 29 10.58 -8.41 16.97
CA ILE A 29 10.89 -7.70 15.75
C ILE A 29 11.30 -6.26 16.07
N ASN A 30 12.43 -5.84 15.52
CA ASN A 30 12.81 -4.43 15.48
C ASN A 30 12.22 -3.86 14.19
N LEU A 31 11.14 -3.11 14.33
CA LEU A 31 10.38 -2.62 13.19
C LEU A 31 10.79 -1.19 12.87
N ASP A 32 11.28 -0.99 11.65
CA ASP A 32 11.58 0.32 11.11
C ASP A 32 10.56 0.63 10.02
N ILE A 33 9.70 1.61 10.26
CA ILE A 33 8.65 1.98 9.31
C ILE A 33 9.03 3.29 8.63
N THR A 34 9.11 3.24 7.31
CA THR A 34 9.29 4.42 6.47
C THR A 34 7.92 4.85 5.97
N VAL A 35 7.51 6.06 6.35
CA VAL A 35 6.21 6.60 5.94
C VAL A 35 6.39 7.34 4.63
N LEU A 36 5.84 6.78 3.57
CA LEU A 36 5.89 7.33 2.23
C LEU A 36 4.54 7.21 1.57
N ARG A 37 4.27 8.07 0.62
CA ARG A 37 3.06 7.96 -0.19
C ARG A 37 3.12 6.73 -1.10
N PRO A 38 1.99 6.09 -1.37
CA PRO A 38 1.98 4.89 -2.22
C PRO A 38 2.68 5.09 -3.56
N ARG A 39 2.50 6.27 -4.18
CA ARG A 39 3.15 6.57 -5.47
C ARG A 39 4.68 6.57 -5.38
N GLU A 40 5.23 6.81 -4.19
CA GLU A 40 6.67 6.78 -3.97
C GLU A 40 7.14 5.38 -3.59
N ILE A 41 6.32 4.64 -2.84
CA ILE A 41 6.64 3.29 -2.39
C ILE A 41 6.68 2.32 -3.57
N PHE A 42 5.67 2.38 -4.44
CA PHE A 42 5.50 1.37 -5.48
C PHE A 42 6.70 1.26 -6.43
N PRO A 43 7.24 2.37 -7.00
CA PRO A 43 8.42 2.25 -7.86
C PRO A 43 9.64 1.74 -7.09
N ARG A 44 9.85 2.22 -5.87
CA ARG A 44 11.02 1.82 -5.07
C ARG A 44 10.98 0.35 -4.71
N MET A 45 9.80 -0.18 -4.41
CA MET A 45 9.65 -1.60 -4.12
C MET A 45 9.68 -2.45 -5.39
N LEU A 46 9.04 -2.00 -6.47
CA LEU A 46 8.98 -2.76 -7.72
C LEU A 46 10.34 -2.83 -8.42
N GLN A 47 11.07 -1.73 -8.45
CA GLN A 47 12.33 -1.65 -9.19
C GLN A 47 13.53 -2.03 -8.33
N ASP A 48 13.60 -1.47 -7.12
CA ASP A 48 14.80 -1.57 -6.28
C ASP A 48 14.63 -2.55 -5.12
N GLN A 49 13.41 -2.97 -4.82
CA GLN A 49 13.09 -3.87 -3.70
C GLN A 49 13.73 -3.38 -2.39
N GLU A 50 13.58 -2.07 -2.13
CA GLU A 50 14.27 -1.41 -1.01
C GLU A 50 13.79 -1.86 0.37
N PHE A 51 12.59 -2.41 0.47
CA PHE A 51 11.97 -2.73 1.76
C PHE A 51 11.74 -4.22 1.89
N HIS A 52 11.80 -4.72 3.12
CA HIS A 52 11.42 -6.10 3.39
C HIS A 52 9.94 -6.34 3.11
N ALA A 53 9.10 -5.35 3.43
CA ALA A 53 7.68 -5.39 3.14
C ALA A 53 7.19 -3.98 2.84
N SER A 54 6.14 -3.88 2.03
CA SER A 54 5.50 -2.60 1.77
C SER A 54 4.08 -2.82 1.29
N GLU A 55 3.29 -1.76 1.33
CA GLU A 55 2.06 -1.79 0.57
C GLU A 55 2.37 -1.80 -0.93
N MET A 56 1.46 -2.35 -1.71
CA MET A 56 1.66 -2.52 -3.14
C MET A 56 0.32 -2.37 -3.85
N SER A 57 0.35 -1.84 -5.06
CA SER A 57 -0.82 -1.83 -5.92
C SER A 57 -1.22 -3.26 -6.26
N LEU A 58 -2.48 -3.60 -6.01
CA LEU A 58 -3.00 -4.92 -6.37
C LEU A 58 -2.89 -5.18 -7.86
N ALA A 59 -3.15 -4.16 -8.69
CA ALA A 59 -3.03 -4.28 -10.14
C ALA A 59 -1.59 -4.62 -10.55
N SER A 60 -0.60 -3.95 -9.98
CA SER A 60 0.81 -4.25 -10.26
C SER A 60 1.18 -5.66 -9.85
N TYR A 61 0.71 -6.09 -8.68
CA TYR A 61 0.95 -7.44 -8.20
C TYR A 61 0.35 -8.50 -9.13
N VAL A 62 -0.89 -8.31 -9.55
CA VAL A 62 -1.57 -9.24 -10.44
C VAL A 62 -0.86 -9.34 -11.79
N ILE A 63 -0.43 -8.20 -12.33
CA ILE A 63 0.30 -8.19 -13.61
C ILE A 63 1.61 -8.97 -13.51
N LEU A 64 2.37 -8.73 -12.43
CA LEU A 64 3.64 -9.43 -12.23
C LEU A 64 3.43 -10.94 -12.03
N LYS A 65 2.39 -11.33 -11.30
CA LYS A 65 2.04 -12.75 -11.13
C LYS A 65 1.65 -13.39 -12.45
N ALA A 66 0.87 -12.70 -13.27
CA ALA A 66 0.43 -13.21 -14.57
C ALA A 66 1.62 -13.42 -15.53
N ARG A 67 2.67 -12.62 -15.37
CA ARG A 67 3.89 -12.71 -16.19
C ARG A 67 4.95 -13.63 -15.59
N ASP A 68 4.65 -14.27 -14.47
CA ASP A 68 5.60 -15.09 -13.73
C ASP A 68 6.90 -14.34 -13.38
N GLN A 69 6.77 -13.05 -13.06
CA GLN A 69 7.89 -12.16 -12.76
C GLN A 69 7.77 -11.52 -11.38
N CYS A 70 6.94 -12.08 -10.51
CA CYS A 70 6.66 -11.48 -9.21
C CYS A 70 7.61 -12.02 -8.14
N PRO A 71 8.50 -11.18 -7.60
CA PRO A 71 9.39 -11.58 -6.50
C PRO A 71 8.73 -11.48 -5.12
N PHE A 72 7.45 -11.12 -5.06
CA PHE A 72 6.76 -10.81 -3.80
C PHE A 72 5.72 -11.87 -3.47
N VAL A 73 5.45 -11.98 -2.17
CA VAL A 73 4.34 -12.77 -1.64
C VAL A 73 3.34 -11.80 -1.02
N ALA A 74 2.11 -11.86 -1.48
CA ALA A 74 1.03 -11.04 -0.91
C ALA A 74 0.50 -11.69 0.36
N ILE A 75 0.23 -10.86 1.36
CA ILE A 75 -0.47 -11.29 2.57
C ILE A 75 -1.85 -10.63 2.59
N PRO A 76 -2.84 -11.23 3.24
CA PRO A 76 -4.22 -10.74 3.18
C PRO A 76 -4.46 -9.55 4.13
N VAL A 77 -3.69 -8.48 3.94
CA VAL A 77 -3.79 -7.25 4.73
C VAL A 77 -4.04 -6.10 3.77
N MET A 78 -5.21 -5.50 3.87
CA MET A 78 -5.60 -4.34 3.05
C MET A 78 -5.37 -3.07 3.86
N LEU A 79 -4.33 -2.32 3.50
CA LEU A 79 -3.92 -1.14 4.25
C LEU A 79 -4.72 0.10 3.87
N SER A 80 -4.93 0.31 2.58
CA SER A 80 -5.58 1.52 2.09
C SER A 80 -7.09 1.38 2.13
N LYS A 81 -7.73 2.36 2.74
CA LYS A 81 -9.19 2.49 2.72
C LYS A 81 -9.52 3.97 2.54
N MET A 82 -9.91 4.33 1.34
CA MET A 82 -10.10 5.73 0.95
C MET A 82 -11.37 5.86 0.13
N PHE A 83 -11.97 7.05 0.18
CA PHE A 83 -13.01 7.40 -0.78
C PHE A 83 -12.39 7.57 -2.16
N ARG A 84 -13.07 7.04 -3.16
CA ARG A 84 -12.60 7.06 -4.54
C ARG A 84 -13.49 7.87 -5.47
N HIS A 85 -14.27 8.77 -4.94
CA HIS A 85 -15.16 9.62 -5.74
C HIS A 85 -14.39 10.44 -6.76
N ASP A 86 -13.19 10.87 -6.41
CA ASP A 86 -12.30 11.61 -7.30
C ASP A 86 -11.68 10.75 -8.40
N CYS A 87 -11.90 9.44 -8.35
CA CYS A 87 -11.42 8.50 -9.37
C CYS A 87 -12.52 8.11 -10.38
N ILE A 88 -13.68 8.72 -10.26
CA ILE A 88 -14.80 8.47 -11.17
C ILE A 88 -14.87 9.62 -12.16
N TYR A 89 -14.70 9.29 -13.42
CA TYR A 89 -14.65 10.28 -14.51
C TYR A 89 -15.87 10.12 -15.38
N VAL A 90 -16.43 11.26 -15.80
CA VAL A 90 -17.54 11.27 -16.73
C VAL A 90 -17.20 12.20 -17.91
N ARG A 91 -17.76 11.91 -19.06
CA ARG A 91 -17.63 12.84 -20.19
C ARG A 91 -18.45 14.09 -19.90
N PRO A 92 -17.95 15.29 -20.22
CA PRO A 92 -18.69 16.53 -19.97
C PRO A 92 -20.06 16.59 -20.65
N ASP A 93 -20.21 15.90 -21.79
CA ASP A 93 -21.46 15.87 -22.56
C ASP A 93 -22.41 14.76 -22.12
N ALA A 94 -22.04 13.96 -21.13
CA ALA A 94 -22.89 12.88 -20.65
C ALA A 94 -23.89 13.42 -19.61
N GLU A 95 -25.06 12.78 -19.56
CA GLU A 95 -26.11 13.15 -18.62
C GLU A 95 -26.04 12.38 -17.29
N ILE A 96 -24.91 11.73 -17.07
CA ILE A 96 -24.67 10.94 -15.85
C ILE A 96 -24.61 11.88 -14.65
N GLY A 97 -25.29 11.51 -13.59
CA GLY A 97 -25.29 12.28 -12.34
C GLY A 97 -26.30 13.41 -12.29
N ARG A 98 -27.02 13.66 -13.38
CA ARG A 98 -28.12 14.61 -13.34
C ARG A 98 -29.32 13.96 -12.70
N ALA A 99 -29.79 14.53 -11.61
CA ALA A 99 -30.99 14.02 -10.98
C ALA A 99 -32.16 14.11 -11.95
N HIS A 100 -32.93 13.05 -12.02
CA HIS A 100 -34.18 13.08 -12.73
C HIS A 100 -35.15 13.92 -11.92
N VAL A 101 -35.45 15.04 -12.45
CA VAL A 101 -36.35 15.95 -11.84
C VAL A 101 -37.77 15.65 -12.33
#